data_46876e0285ac3695b334382e62ca2ef4
#
_entry.id   46876e0285ac3695b334382e62ca2ef4
#
_cell.length_a   1.000
_cell.length_b   1.000
_cell.length_c   1.000
_cell.angle_alpha   90.00
_cell.angle_beta   90.00
_cell.angle_gamma   90.00
#
_symmetry.space_group_name_H-M   'P 1'
#
loop_
_entity.id
_entity.type
_entity.pdbx_description
1 polymer ?
#
loop_
_entity_poly.entity_id
_entity_poly.type
_entity_poly.pdbx_seq_one_letter_code
_entity_poly.pdbx_strand_id
1 'polypeptide(L)'
;MRDISWLTSRPIAHRGYHDKSRGCLENSQSAVQAAVDKGFAIEVDLQQSADDVPIVFHDDTLDRLTFESGPVRQRSAAELTGIALRGTDDRLWTLDDLLDQVDGKAGLCIEIKSRFGRTPERAFIASIAASLARYSGPVAVKSFDPEMLALMREAAPDIPRGALGDGARDLKEWGRASRV
;
A
#
# COMPACT_ATOMS: atom_id res chain seq x y z
N MET A 1 11.37 17.12 -5.02
CA MET A 1 11.47 15.70 -4.57
C MET A 1 11.37 15.69 -3.06
N ARG A 2 10.49 14.88 -2.49
CA ARG A 2 10.35 14.77 -1.03
C ARG A 2 11.58 14.09 -0.42
N ASP A 3 11.86 14.38 0.87
CA ASP A 3 12.96 13.73 1.60
C ASP A 3 12.69 12.23 1.76
N ILE A 4 13.71 11.41 1.49
CA ILE A 4 13.69 9.95 1.62
C ILE A 4 14.67 9.41 2.67
N SER A 5 15.33 10.27 3.43
CA SER A 5 16.31 9.87 4.46
C SER A 5 15.70 8.94 5.53
N TRP A 6 14.40 9.08 5.77
CA TRP A 6 13.64 8.24 6.69
C TRP A 6 13.61 6.75 6.31
N LEU A 7 13.76 6.42 5.00
CA LEU A 7 13.80 5.01 4.52
C LEU A 7 14.97 4.20 5.09
N THR A 8 16.04 4.87 5.49
CA THR A 8 17.26 4.22 6.00
C THR A 8 17.57 4.58 7.46
N SER A 9 16.84 5.50 8.06
CA SER A 9 17.11 6.01 9.41
C SER A 9 16.51 5.14 10.52
N ARG A 10 15.48 4.34 10.22
CA ARG A 10 14.76 3.49 11.17
C ARG A 10 14.32 2.19 10.51
N PRO A 11 14.02 1.13 11.30
CA PRO A 11 13.37 -0.07 10.77
C PRO A 11 12.04 0.26 10.08
N ILE A 12 11.73 -0.47 9.02
CA ILE A 12 10.44 -0.42 8.34
C ILE A 12 9.66 -1.66 8.74
N ALA A 13 8.53 -1.47 9.39
CA ALA A 13 7.63 -2.56 9.79
C ALA A 13 6.85 -3.04 8.56
N HIS A 14 7.22 -4.22 8.05
CA HIS A 14 6.58 -4.86 6.90
C HIS A 14 5.13 -5.20 7.21
N ARG A 15 4.18 -4.60 6.49
CA ARG A 15 2.72 -4.68 6.72
C ARG A 15 2.29 -4.22 8.11
N GLY A 16 2.99 -3.22 8.68
CA GLY A 16 2.84 -2.82 10.05
C GLY A 16 3.61 -3.70 11.03
N TYR A 17 3.62 -3.33 12.34
CA TYR A 17 4.27 -4.13 13.39
C TYR A 17 3.30 -5.19 13.91
N HIS A 18 2.98 -6.14 13.03
CA HIS A 18 1.99 -7.17 13.26
C HIS A 18 2.54 -8.36 14.07
N ASP A 19 1.64 -9.00 14.83
CA ASP A 19 1.89 -10.25 15.57
C ASP A 19 0.58 -11.05 15.64
N LYS A 20 0.45 -12.04 14.76
CA LYS A 20 -0.75 -12.87 14.68
C LYS A 20 -1.08 -13.60 15.99
N SER A 21 -0.06 -13.96 16.80
CA SER A 21 -0.27 -14.64 18.08
C SER A 21 -0.98 -13.75 19.12
N ARG A 22 -0.92 -12.44 18.90
CA ARG A 22 -1.54 -11.41 19.75
C ARG A 22 -2.78 -10.78 19.13
N GLY A 23 -3.31 -11.36 18.06
CA GLY A 23 -4.49 -10.83 17.36
C GLY A 23 -4.23 -9.54 16.59
N CYS A 24 -2.96 -9.22 16.29
CA CYS A 24 -2.57 -8.05 15.52
C CYS A 24 -2.17 -8.53 14.12
N LEU A 25 -3.07 -8.41 13.16
CA LEU A 25 -2.85 -8.92 11.80
C LEU A 25 -2.09 -7.91 10.92
N GLU A 26 -1.44 -8.42 9.88
CA GLU A 26 -0.78 -7.63 8.85
C GLU A 26 -1.73 -6.63 8.18
N ASN A 27 -1.23 -5.46 7.78
CA ASN A 27 -1.99 -4.40 7.11
C ASN A 27 -3.22 -3.88 7.89
N SER A 28 -3.32 -4.17 9.19
CA SER A 28 -4.45 -3.74 10.03
C SER A 28 -4.18 -2.41 10.73
N GLN A 29 -5.25 -1.77 11.22
CA GLN A 29 -5.17 -0.55 12.03
C GLN A 29 -4.28 -0.75 13.25
N SER A 30 -4.45 -1.89 13.96
CA SER A 30 -3.66 -2.24 15.14
C SER A 30 -2.17 -2.41 14.82
N ALA A 31 -1.82 -3.04 13.68
CA ALA A 31 -0.44 -3.23 13.26
C ALA A 31 0.25 -1.91 12.88
N VAL A 32 -0.48 -1.03 12.23
CA VAL A 32 -0.01 0.32 11.89
C VAL A 32 0.19 1.14 13.16
N GLN A 33 -0.77 1.13 14.09
CA GLN A 33 -0.63 1.83 15.37
C GLN A 33 0.56 1.33 16.18
N ALA A 34 0.75 0.01 16.26
CA ALA A 34 1.89 -0.59 16.95
C ALA A 34 3.24 -0.17 16.36
N ALA A 35 3.32 0.02 15.03
CA ALA A 35 4.52 0.54 14.37
C ALA A 35 4.75 2.03 14.69
N VAL A 36 3.70 2.85 14.70
CA VAL A 36 3.75 4.27 15.11
C VAL A 36 4.28 4.38 16.54
N ASP A 37 3.74 3.60 17.47
CA ASP A 37 4.12 3.62 18.89
C ASP A 37 5.59 3.20 19.11
N LYS A 38 6.14 2.38 18.21
CA LYS A 38 7.57 2.00 18.20
C LYS A 38 8.46 3.04 17.51
N GLY A 39 7.89 4.02 16.84
CA GLY A 39 8.62 4.98 16.03
C GLY A 39 9.28 4.36 14.80
N PHE A 40 8.73 3.27 14.27
CA PHE A 40 9.19 2.63 13.03
C PHE A 40 8.54 3.33 11.83
N ALA A 41 9.21 3.27 10.68
CA ALA A 41 8.53 3.48 9.42
C ALA A 41 7.63 2.27 9.13
N ILE A 42 6.65 2.45 8.26
CA ILE A 42 5.62 1.45 8.01
C ILE A 42 5.59 1.13 6.52
N GLU A 43 5.59 -0.14 6.22
CA GLU A 43 5.27 -0.59 4.88
C GLU A 43 3.86 -1.20 4.88
N VAL A 44 3.11 -0.93 3.81
CA VAL A 44 1.76 -1.47 3.58
C VAL A 44 1.53 -1.76 2.11
N ASP A 45 0.55 -2.62 1.83
CA ASP A 45 0.13 -3.00 0.48
C ASP A 45 -1.22 -2.35 0.13
N LEU A 46 -1.39 -1.93 -1.13
CA LEU A 46 -2.66 -1.44 -1.66
C LEU A 46 -3.20 -2.36 -2.74
N GLN A 47 -4.44 -2.81 -2.55
CA GLN A 47 -5.26 -3.47 -3.55
C GLN A 47 -6.32 -2.51 -4.11
N GLN A 48 -6.71 -2.73 -5.36
CA GLN A 48 -7.78 -1.98 -6.03
C GLN A 48 -9.14 -2.58 -5.69
N SER A 49 -10.10 -1.77 -5.26
CA SER A 49 -11.53 -2.15 -5.19
C SER A 49 -12.22 -2.11 -6.57
N ALA A 50 -13.48 -2.53 -6.65
CA ALA A 50 -14.26 -2.47 -7.89
C ALA A 50 -14.53 -1.04 -8.36
N ASP A 51 -14.51 -0.07 -7.46
CA ASP A 51 -14.72 1.36 -7.67
C ASP A 51 -13.44 2.20 -7.60
N ASP A 52 -12.28 1.54 -7.85
CA ASP A 52 -10.95 2.15 -7.94
C ASP A 52 -10.45 2.83 -6.65
N VAL A 53 -11.04 2.53 -5.51
CA VAL A 53 -10.57 3.02 -4.20
C VAL A 53 -9.42 2.14 -3.70
N PRO A 54 -8.30 2.73 -3.22
CA PRO A 54 -7.19 1.97 -2.66
C PRO A 54 -7.53 1.38 -1.30
N ILE A 55 -7.45 0.05 -1.18
CA ILE A 55 -7.70 -0.72 0.05
C ILE A 55 -6.38 -1.23 0.60
N VAL A 56 -6.14 -1.04 1.89
CA VAL A 56 -4.94 -1.53 2.58
C VAL A 56 -5.08 -3.02 2.82
N PHE A 57 -4.51 -3.82 1.92
CA PHE A 57 -4.60 -5.28 1.94
C PHE A 57 -3.56 -5.91 1.01
N HIS A 58 -3.02 -7.09 1.38
CA HIS A 58 -1.97 -7.74 0.58
C HIS A 58 -2.50 -8.64 -0.52
N ASP A 59 -3.42 -9.55 -0.18
CA ASP A 59 -3.82 -10.64 -1.07
C ASP A 59 -4.80 -10.19 -2.16
N ASP A 60 -4.81 -10.88 -3.29
CA ASP A 60 -5.81 -10.66 -4.34
C ASP A 60 -7.22 -11.09 -3.91
N THR A 61 -7.32 -12.01 -2.92
CA THR A 61 -8.60 -12.53 -2.42
C THR A 61 -8.71 -12.40 -0.90
N LEU A 62 -9.96 -12.41 -0.40
CA LEU A 62 -10.29 -12.20 1.01
C LEU A 62 -10.03 -13.42 1.90
N ASP A 63 -9.83 -14.58 1.31
CA ASP A 63 -9.94 -15.92 1.93
C ASP A 63 -9.01 -16.15 3.14
N ARG A 64 -7.79 -15.63 3.10
CA ARG A 64 -6.78 -15.92 4.13
C ARG A 64 -7.01 -15.17 5.45
N LEU A 65 -7.39 -13.91 5.35
CA LEU A 65 -7.43 -13.00 6.51
C LEU A 65 -8.84 -12.60 6.94
N THR A 66 -9.88 -13.02 6.21
CA THR A 66 -11.28 -12.71 6.55
C THR A 66 -12.15 -13.97 6.55
N PHE A 67 -13.42 -13.87 6.98
CA PHE A 67 -14.40 -14.94 6.83
C PHE A 67 -15.13 -14.89 5.49
N GLU A 68 -14.83 -13.89 4.67
CA GLU A 68 -15.32 -13.74 3.32
C GLU A 68 -14.39 -14.43 2.32
N SER A 69 -14.84 -14.61 1.08
CA SER A 69 -14.07 -15.22 0.01
C SER A 69 -14.20 -14.46 -1.31
N GLY A 70 -13.29 -14.74 -2.23
CA GLY A 70 -13.26 -14.18 -3.57
C GLY A 70 -12.43 -12.89 -3.71
N PRO A 71 -12.33 -12.37 -4.94
CA PRO A 71 -11.42 -11.28 -5.26
C PRO A 71 -11.80 -9.94 -4.62
N VAL A 72 -10.81 -9.26 -4.02
CA VAL A 72 -10.96 -7.89 -3.46
C VAL A 72 -11.55 -6.94 -4.49
N ARG A 73 -11.03 -6.97 -5.71
CA ARG A 73 -11.40 -6.04 -6.79
C ARG A 73 -12.76 -6.30 -7.45
N GLN A 74 -13.53 -7.26 -6.95
CA GLN A 74 -14.93 -7.47 -7.35
C GLN A 74 -15.93 -6.83 -6.39
N ARG A 75 -15.44 -6.23 -5.30
CA ARG A 75 -16.26 -5.55 -4.30
C ARG A 75 -15.93 -4.06 -4.25
N SER A 76 -16.94 -3.24 -4.00
CA SER A 76 -16.77 -1.82 -3.75
C SER A 76 -16.01 -1.55 -2.45
N ALA A 77 -15.42 -0.37 -2.33
CA ALA A 77 -14.76 0.02 -1.08
C ALA A 77 -15.71 0.00 0.12
N ALA A 78 -16.97 0.41 -0.08
CA ALA A 78 -18.00 0.39 0.96
C ALA A 78 -18.29 -1.03 1.47
N GLU A 79 -18.32 -2.03 0.58
CA GLU A 79 -18.47 -3.44 0.97
C GLU A 79 -17.21 -3.95 1.69
N LEU A 80 -16.02 -3.63 1.17
CA LEU A 80 -14.75 -4.08 1.73
C LEU A 80 -14.52 -3.54 3.14
N THR A 81 -14.75 -2.27 3.39
CA THR A 81 -14.54 -1.65 4.70
C THR A 81 -15.52 -2.16 5.77
N GLY A 82 -16.62 -2.82 5.36
CA GLY A 82 -17.50 -3.55 6.25
C GLY A 82 -16.94 -4.90 6.73
N ILE A 83 -15.90 -5.46 6.09
CA ILE A 83 -15.39 -6.80 6.37
C ILE A 83 -14.39 -6.78 7.51
N ALA A 84 -14.64 -7.58 8.56
CA ALA A 84 -13.73 -7.75 9.69
C ALA A 84 -12.55 -8.65 9.33
N LEU A 85 -11.37 -8.33 9.86
CA LEU A 85 -10.21 -9.21 9.83
C LEU A 85 -10.38 -10.32 10.87
N ARG A 86 -10.06 -11.55 10.47
CA ARG A 86 -10.35 -12.77 11.24
C ARG A 86 -9.68 -12.77 12.61
N GLY A 87 -10.50 -12.84 13.66
CA GLY A 87 -10.00 -12.92 15.04
C GLY A 87 -9.47 -11.61 15.63
N THR A 88 -9.89 -10.49 15.07
CA THR A 88 -9.53 -9.14 15.54
C THR A 88 -10.77 -8.23 15.53
N ASP A 89 -10.64 -7.05 16.12
CA ASP A 89 -11.65 -5.97 16.00
C ASP A 89 -11.39 -5.08 14.77
N ASP A 90 -10.26 -5.26 14.10
CA ASP A 90 -9.89 -4.52 12.90
C ASP A 90 -10.72 -4.94 11.67
N ARG A 91 -10.82 -4.03 10.69
CA ARG A 91 -11.53 -4.25 9.42
C ARG A 91 -10.61 -3.90 8.26
N LEU A 92 -11.01 -4.29 7.04
CA LEU A 92 -10.38 -3.70 5.86
C LEU A 92 -10.67 -2.20 5.87
N TRP A 93 -9.72 -1.42 5.34
CA TRP A 93 -9.75 0.03 5.39
C TRP A 93 -9.10 0.64 4.15
N THR A 94 -9.37 1.90 3.92
CA THR A 94 -8.88 2.63 2.76
C THR A 94 -7.50 3.24 3.00
N LEU A 95 -6.85 3.68 1.91
CA LEU A 95 -5.66 4.51 2.01
C LEU A 95 -5.92 5.81 2.77
N ASP A 96 -7.07 6.44 2.58
CA ASP A 96 -7.41 7.68 3.28
C ASP A 96 -7.47 7.46 4.81
N ASP A 97 -8.11 6.37 5.26
CA ASP A 97 -8.15 6.01 6.68
C ASP A 97 -6.74 5.76 7.26
N LEU A 98 -5.86 5.11 6.48
CA LEU A 98 -4.46 4.90 6.87
C LEU A 98 -3.72 6.23 7.03
N LEU A 99 -3.86 7.13 6.06
CA LEU A 99 -3.19 8.43 6.08
C LEU A 99 -3.65 9.28 7.26
N ASP A 100 -4.95 9.25 7.57
CA ASP A 100 -5.54 9.94 8.71
C ASP A 100 -5.02 9.37 10.05
N GLN A 101 -4.94 8.03 10.18
CA GLN A 101 -4.42 7.39 11.39
C GLN A 101 -2.94 7.68 11.63
N VAL A 102 -2.12 7.60 10.57
CA VAL A 102 -0.67 7.84 10.69
C VAL A 102 -0.38 9.31 10.93
N ASP A 103 -1.14 10.22 10.31
CA ASP A 103 -1.09 11.67 10.54
C ASP A 103 0.35 12.24 10.52
N GLY A 104 1.18 11.77 9.59
CA GLY A 104 2.56 12.19 9.44
C GLY A 104 3.55 11.72 10.51
N LYS A 105 3.12 10.94 11.51
CA LYS A 105 3.94 10.49 12.65
C LYS A 105 4.99 9.45 12.29
N ALA A 106 4.80 8.74 11.17
CA ALA A 106 5.70 7.71 10.64
C ALA A 106 5.88 7.84 9.13
N GLY A 107 7.03 7.41 8.61
CA GLY A 107 7.23 7.31 7.17
C GLY A 107 6.45 6.12 6.60
N LEU A 108 5.78 6.31 5.46
CA LEU A 108 4.99 5.29 4.78
C LEU A 108 5.67 4.83 3.48
N CYS A 109 5.94 3.53 3.38
CA CYS A 109 6.41 2.86 2.16
C CYS A 109 5.26 2.02 1.60
N ILE A 110 4.59 2.48 0.55
CA ILE A 110 3.33 1.90 0.07
C ILE A 110 3.59 1.06 -1.18
N GLU A 111 3.31 -0.24 -1.11
CA GLU A 111 3.33 -1.11 -2.28
C GLU A 111 2.01 -1.01 -3.06
N ILE A 112 2.11 -0.65 -4.33
CA ILE A 112 0.96 -0.65 -5.24
C ILE A 112 0.92 -2.01 -5.93
N LYS A 113 -0.08 -2.84 -5.58
CA LYS A 113 -0.33 -4.12 -6.24
C LYS A 113 -0.87 -3.89 -7.65
N SER A 114 -0.50 -4.78 -8.58
CA SER A 114 -0.94 -4.75 -9.96
C SER A 114 -1.42 -6.13 -10.40
N ARG A 115 -2.28 -6.16 -11.39
CA ARG A 115 -2.68 -7.39 -12.08
C ARG A 115 -1.67 -7.82 -13.14
N PHE A 116 -0.65 -7.01 -13.43
CA PHE A 116 0.20 -7.17 -14.61
C PHE A 116 -0.64 -7.31 -15.88
N GLY A 117 -1.76 -6.57 -15.91
CA GLY A 117 -2.77 -6.67 -16.95
C GLY A 117 -2.44 -5.86 -18.19
N ARG A 118 -3.24 -6.07 -19.24
CA ARG A 118 -3.08 -5.33 -20.50
C ARG A 118 -3.74 -3.95 -20.48
N THR A 119 -4.56 -3.66 -19.49
CA THR A 119 -5.26 -2.37 -19.36
C THR A 119 -4.62 -1.57 -18.25
N PRO A 120 -4.13 -0.36 -18.53
CA PRO A 120 -3.57 0.52 -17.53
C PRO A 120 -4.58 0.82 -16.41
N GLU A 121 -4.13 0.69 -15.15
CA GLU A 121 -4.97 0.94 -13.96
C GLU A 121 -4.97 2.44 -13.59
N ARG A 122 -5.29 3.31 -14.58
CA ARG A 122 -5.18 4.78 -14.46
C ARG A 122 -6.10 5.37 -13.40
N ALA A 123 -7.34 4.88 -13.29
CA ALA A 123 -8.30 5.38 -12.30
C ALA A 123 -7.84 5.05 -10.87
N PHE A 124 -7.33 3.84 -10.65
CA PHE A 124 -6.75 3.43 -9.38
C PHE A 124 -5.54 4.30 -9.00
N ILE A 125 -4.60 4.52 -9.93
CA ILE A 125 -3.44 5.39 -9.70
C ILE A 125 -3.88 6.85 -9.44
N ALA A 126 -4.88 7.35 -10.16
CA ALA A 126 -5.41 8.70 -9.92
C ALA A 126 -6.01 8.84 -8.52
N SER A 127 -6.71 7.81 -8.02
CA SER A 127 -7.23 7.74 -6.66
C SER A 127 -6.10 7.78 -5.62
N ILE A 128 -5.04 6.96 -5.79
CA ILE A 128 -3.86 6.99 -4.92
C ILE A 128 -3.21 8.39 -4.92
N ALA A 129 -2.97 8.95 -6.11
CA ALA A 129 -2.34 10.26 -6.25
C ALA A 129 -3.16 11.37 -5.57
N ALA A 130 -4.49 11.32 -5.68
CA ALA A 130 -5.39 12.27 -5.03
C ALA A 130 -5.32 12.19 -3.50
N SER A 131 -5.27 10.99 -2.92
CA SER A 131 -5.07 10.77 -1.49
C SER A 131 -3.73 11.32 -1.02
N LEU A 132 -2.64 10.97 -1.72
CA LEU A 132 -1.29 11.40 -1.38
C LEU A 132 -1.04 12.90 -1.57
N ALA A 133 -1.80 13.57 -2.44
CA ALA A 133 -1.73 15.03 -2.62
C ALA A 133 -2.18 15.80 -1.35
N ARG A 134 -3.05 15.20 -0.54
CA ARG A 134 -3.54 15.78 0.72
C ARG A 134 -2.66 15.42 1.92
N TYR A 135 -1.72 14.48 1.77
CA TYR A 135 -0.88 13.99 2.84
C TYR A 135 0.45 14.72 2.91
N SER A 136 0.76 15.33 4.05
CA SER A 136 1.99 16.08 4.28
C SER A 136 3.14 15.24 4.87
N GLY A 137 2.85 14.03 5.34
CA GLY A 137 3.83 13.15 5.98
C GLY A 137 4.84 12.55 4.99
N PRO A 138 5.91 11.93 5.52
CA PRO A 138 6.90 11.23 4.71
C PRO A 138 6.26 10.01 4.03
N VAL A 139 6.34 9.94 2.70
CA VAL A 139 5.76 8.83 1.93
C VAL A 139 6.58 8.53 0.69
N ALA A 140 6.69 7.25 0.35
CA ALA A 140 7.20 6.74 -0.91
C ALA A 140 6.31 5.59 -1.38
N VAL A 141 6.23 5.38 -2.69
CA VAL A 141 5.51 4.24 -3.28
C VAL A 141 6.48 3.26 -3.92
N LYS A 142 6.09 2.00 -4.00
CA LYS A 142 6.85 0.95 -4.68
C LYS A 142 5.90 0.01 -5.44
N SER A 143 6.40 -0.68 -6.43
CA SER A 143 5.64 -1.72 -7.14
C SER A 143 6.57 -2.72 -7.83
N PHE A 144 6.09 -3.95 -8.01
CA PHE A 144 6.69 -4.93 -8.93
C PHE A 144 6.35 -4.63 -10.39
N ASP A 145 5.31 -3.83 -10.65
CA ASP A 145 4.89 -3.46 -12.00
C ASP A 145 5.44 -2.09 -12.41
N PRO A 146 6.32 -2.03 -13.45
CA PRO A 146 6.84 -0.78 -13.98
C PRO A 146 5.75 0.19 -14.44
N GLU A 147 4.63 -0.33 -14.92
CA GLU A 147 3.54 0.51 -15.41
C GLU A 147 2.91 1.32 -14.28
N MET A 148 2.71 0.71 -13.11
CA MET A 148 2.20 1.43 -11.92
C MET A 148 3.09 2.60 -11.54
N LEU A 149 4.42 2.42 -11.59
CA LEU A 149 5.36 3.49 -11.28
C LEU A 149 5.42 4.56 -12.37
N ALA A 150 5.27 4.19 -13.64
CA ALA A 150 5.18 5.14 -14.74
C ALA A 150 3.92 6.01 -14.62
N LEU A 151 2.78 5.41 -14.32
CA LEU A 151 1.53 6.12 -14.06
C LEU A 151 1.61 7.03 -12.82
N MET A 152 2.23 6.55 -11.73
CA MET A 152 2.46 7.38 -10.54
C MET A 152 3.38 8.56 -10.83
N ARG A 153 4.37 8.42 -11.70
CA ARG A 153 5.23 9.54 -12.12
C ARG A 153 4.43 10.62 -12.85
N GLU A 154 3.49 10.21 -13.69
CA GLU A 154 2.60 11.14 -14.41
C GLU A 154 1.64 11.86 -13.44
N ALA A 155 1.01 11.09 -12.52
CA ALA A 155 -0.04 11.59 -11.64
C ALA A 155 0.48 12.35 -10.41
N ALA A 156 1.63 11.95 -9.86
CA ALA A 156 2.22 12.49 -8.64
C ALA A 156 3.76 12.54 -8.73
N PRO A 157 4.35 13.42 -9.56
CA PRO A 157 5.78 13.46 -9.88
C PRO A 157 6.68 13.65 -8.65
N ASP A 158 6.20 14.32 -7.62
CA ASP A 158 6.96 14.62 -6.39
C ASP A 158 7.01 13.46 -5.39
N ILE A 159 6.16 12.44 -5.54
CA ILE A 159 6.19 11.26 -4.68
C ILE A 159 7.37 10.36 -5.08
N PRO A 160 8.30 10.04 -4.15
CA PRO A 160 9.38 9.09 -4.40
C PRO A 160 8.85 7.70 -4.79
N ARG A 161 9.51 7.07 -5.74
CA ARG A 161 9.11 5.77 -6.29
C ARG A 161 10.27 4.78 -6.22
N GLY A 162 9.96 3.52 -5.88
CA GLY A 162 10.91 2.41 -5.83
C GLY A 162 10.43 1.23 -6.67
N ALA A 163 11.34 0.64 -7.46
CA ALA A 163 11.08 -0.60 -8.16
C ALA A 163 11.31 -1.79 -7.22
N LEU A 164 10.42 -2.78 -7.27
CA LEU A 164 10.60 -4.09 -6.65
C LEU A 164 10.95 -5.12 -7.73
N GLY A 165 11.80 -6.08 -7.40
CA GLY A 165 12.17 -7.17 -8.30
C GLY A 165 12.65 -8.39 -7.52
N ASP A 166 12.33 -9.58 -8.02
CA ASP A 166 12.68 -10.86 -7.40
C ASP A 166 14.12 -11.31 -7.73
N GLY A 167 14.87 -10.51 -8.49
CA GLY A 167 16.25 -10.83 -8.83
C GLY A 167 16.93 -9.86 -9.80
N ALA A 168 18.21 -10.11 -10.06
CA ALA A 168 19.06 -9.26 -10.93
C ALA A 168 18.57 -9.17 -12.40
N ARG A 169 17.71 -10.09 -12.84
CA ARG A 169 17.13 -10.11 -14.19
C ARG A 169 16.08 -9.00 -14.31
N ASP A 170 15.21 -8.90 -13.33
CA ASP A 170 14.12 -7.92 -13.28
C ASP A 170 14.69 -6.50 -13.21
N LEU A 171 15.73 -6.30 -12.40
CA LEU A 171 16.43 -5.00 -12.30
C LEU A 171 17.04 -4.53 -13.64
N LYS A 172 17.47 -5.47 -14.50
CA LYS A 172 17.98 -5.13 -15.86
C LYS A 172 16.85 -4.77 -16.82
N GLU A 173 15.71 -5.44 -16.73
CA GLU A 173 14.52 -5.12 -17.52
C GLU A 173 13.91 -3.80 -17.08
N TRP A 174 13.86 -3.55 -15.78
CA TRP A 174 13.49 -2.27 -15.19
C TRP A 174 14.34 -1.11 -15.68
N GLY A 175 15.66 -1.26 -15.73
CA GLY A 175 16.57 -0.23 -16.24
C GLY A 175 16.40 0.08 -17.74
N ARG A 176 15.70 -0.78 -18.47
CA ARG A 176 15.33 -0.56 -19.88
C ARG A 176 13.94 0.04 -20.05
N ALA A 177 12.98 -0.38 -19.23
CA ALA A 177 11.59 0.07 -19.27
C ALA A 177 11.37 1.37 -18.50
N SER A 178 12.08 1.57 -17.41
CA SER A 178 12.00 2.74 -16.57
C SER A 178 13.19 3.66 -16.80
N ARG A 179 13.08 4.57 -17.72
CA ARG A 179 13.69 5.88 -17.51
C ARG A 179 12.85 6.58 -16.43
N VAL A 180 12.90 6.00 -15.24
CA VAL A 180 12.24 6.49 -14.02
C VAL A 180 13.00 7.67 -13.49
#